data_bcd1b89d45d2b4950c9c45d897895e89
#
_entry.id   bcd1b89d45d2b4950c9c45d897895e89
#
_cell.length_a   1.000
_cell.length_b   1.000
_cell.length_c   1.000
_cell.angle_alpha   90.00
_cell.angle_beta   90.00
_cell.angle_gamma   90.00
#
_symmetry.space_group_name_H-M   'P 1'
#
loop_
_entity.id
_entity.type
_entity.pdbx_description
1 polymer ?
#
loop_
_entity_poly.entity_id
_entity_poly.type
_entity_poly.pdbx_seq_one_letter_code
_entity_poly.pdbx_strand_id
1 'polypeptide(L)'
;MHIDIEKLKKTFGTQTAINIDKLHIADGQRIGVVGNNGAGKTTLFRLLLDLLKADEGNVTLSFSVASTTLADNAQTSAEHTQTSPHVVSINPALNEEWKRYTGAFIDSSFLIDFLTPEEYFNFIATVCALTPEVLAQRLERFQHFMSGEIMGQGKYIRDFSAGNKQKIGIIAAMLGRPQLLILDEPFNFLDPSSQHVLEQLLRSYCNETGATLLLSSHNLQHTIGVSSRIVLLEKGNIIKDLPNDNGNAEAELESYFCRQ
;
A
#
# COMPACT_ATOMS: atom_id res chain seq x y z
N MET A 1 -0.90 5.15 9.94
CA MET A 1 0.48 4.61 10.19
C MET A 1 1.48 5.57 9.59
N HIS A 2 2.47 6.06 10.34
CA HIS A 2 3.57 6.83 9.77
C HIS A 2 4.84 5.99 9.60
N ILE A 3 5.73 6.44 8.73
CA ILE A 3 6.94 5.72 8.31
C ILE A 3 8.13 6.65 8.45
N ASP A 4 9.16 6.20 9.13
CA ASP A 4 10.45 6.87 9.20
C ASP A 4 11.53 6.00 8.56
N ILE A 5 12.26 6.57 7.63
CA ILE A 5 13.41 5.94 6.95
C ILE A 5 14.66 6.76 7.30
N GLU A 6 15.71 6.08 7.76
CA GLU A 6 16.98 6.71 8.08
C GLU A 6 18.16 5.93 7.50
N LYS A 7 18.98 6.59 6.67
CA LYS A 7 20.20 6.08 6.04
C LYS A 7 20.01 4.74 5.33
N LEU A 8 18.82 4.55 4.72
CA LEU A 8 18.43 3.30 4.08
C LEU A 8 19.24 3.08 2.81
N LYS A 9 20.01 1.98 2.76
CA LYS A 9 20.83 1.63 1.60
C LYS A 9 20.63 0.19 1.19
N LYS A 10 20.56 -0.05 -0.12
CA LYS A 10 20.54 -1.37 -0.74
C LYS A 10 21.35 -1.39 -2.02
N THR A 11 22.24 -2.38 -2.11
CA THR A 11 23.13 -2.57 -3.24
C THR A 11 22.98 -4.00 -3.78
N PHE A 12 23.00 -4.16 -5.09
CA PHE A 12 23.04 -5.44 -5.79
C PHE A 12 24.34 -5.51 -6.61
N GLY A 13 25.29 -6.33 -6.16
CA GLY A 13 26.63 -6.34 -6.74
C GLY A 13 27.29 -4.96 -6.61
N THR A 14 27.57 -4.32 -7.74
CA THR A 14 28.17 -2.96 -7.77
C THR A 14 27.15 -1.84 -7.90
N GLN A 15 25.86 -2.16 -8.09
CA GLN A 15 24.80 -1.18 -8.33
C GLN A 15 24.06 -0.86 -7.03
N THR A 16 24.09 0.39 -6.60
CA THR A 16 23.24 0.88 -5.52
C THR A 16 21.83 1.11 -6.06
N ALA A 17 20.87 0.37 -5.51
CA ALA A 17 19.45 0.43 -5.89
C ALA A 17 18.64 1.39 -5.02
N ILE A 18 19.04 1.58 -3.75
CA ILE A 18 18.46 2.56 -2.81
C ILE A 18 19.59 3.19 -1.99
N ASN A 19 19.51 4.50 -1.84
CA ASN A 19 20.38 5.32 -0.99
C ASN A 19 19.60 6.55 -0.52
N ILE A 20 18.84 6.40 0.55
CA ILE A 20 17.93 7.41 1.09
C ILE A 20 18.43 7.80 2.49
N ASP A 21 18.91 9.02 2.65
CA ASP A 21 19.37 9.53 3.94
C ASP A 21 18.24 9.66 4.95
N LYS A 22 17.13 10.27 4.53
CA LYS A 22 15.96 10.45 5.39
C LYS A 22 14.69 10.60 4.54
N LEU A 23 13.62 9.92 4.96
CA LEU A 23 12.28 10.15 4.47
C LEU A 23 11.30 9.93 5.62
N HIS A 24 10.45 10.91 5.86
CA HIS A 24 9.34 10.83 6.81
C HIS A 24 8.02 10.90 6.06
N ILE A 25 7.11 9.96 6.34
CA ILE A 25 5.75 9.90 5.80
C ILE A 25 4.78 9.92 6.97
N ALA A 26 3.98 10.96 7.06
CA ALA A 26 3.02 11.14 8.16
C ALA A 26 1.78 10.27 7.98
N ASP A 27 1.03 10.09 9.08
CA ASP A 27 -0.26 9.38 9.06
C ASP A 27 -1.22 9.98 8.02
N GLY A 28 -1.89 9.11 7.27
CA GLY A 28 -2.90 9.49 6.31
C GLY A 28 -2.39 10.18 5.04
N GLN A 29 -1.07 10.32 4.88
CA GLN A 29 -0.50 10.84 3.63
C GLN A 29 -0.67 9.84 2.48
N ARG A 30 -0.92 10.37 1.30
CA ARG A 30 -0.95 9.61 0.04
C ARG A 30 0.29 10.00 -0.76
N ILE A 31 1.26 9.08 -0.81
CA ILE A 31 2.57 9.30 -1.41
C ILE A 31 2.62 8.62 -2.78
N GLY A 32 2.89 9.39 -3.83
CA GLY A 32 3.27 8.88 -5.12
C GLY A 32 4.80 8.80 -5.25
N VAL A 33 5.33 7.59 -5.40
CA VAL A 33 6.75 7.39 -5.70
C VAL A 33 6.92 7.27 -7.21
N VAL A 34 7.46 8.30 -7.83
CA VAL A 34 7.63 8.37 -9.28
C VAL A 34 9.10 8.24 -9.67
N GLY A 35 9.37 7.81 -10.88
CA GLY A 35 10.71 7.64 -11.42
C GLY A 35 10.75 6.65 -12.56
N ASN A 36 11.81 6.71 -13.37
CA ASN A 36 12.00 5.81 -14.49
C ASN A 36 12.14 4.33 -14.07
N ASN A 37 12.07 3.42 -15.03
CA ASN A 37 12.36 2.01 -14.79
C ASN A 37 13.79 1.86 -14.25
N GLY A 38 13.94 1.08 -13.17
CA GLY A 38 15.23 0.94 -12.47
C GLY A 38 15.56 2.07 -11.48
N ALA A 39 14.67 3.04 -11.25
CA ALA A 39 14.90 4.11 -10.27
C ALA A 39 14.98 3.62 -8.81
N GLY A 40 14.46 2.41 -8.51
CA GLY A 40 14.47 1.82 -7.17
C GLY A 40 13.10 1.72 -6.50
N LYS A 41 12.00 2.10 -7.16
CA LYS A 41 10.64 2.14 -6.58
C LYS A 41 10.22 0.82 -5.93
N THR A 42 10.22 -0.26 -6.70
CA THR A 42 9.92 -1.63 -6.20
C THR A 42 10.89 -2.09 -5.11
N THR A 43 12.18 -1.72 -5.24
CA THR A 43 13.19 -2.04 -4.21
C THR A 43 12.87 -1.34 -2.89
N LEU A 44 12.49 -0.07 -2.94
CA LEU A 44 12.04 0.68 -1.76
C LEU A 44 10.85 -0.01 -1.09
N PHE A 45 9.81 -0.37 -1.85
CA PHE A 45 8.62 -1.03 -1.31
C PHE A 45 8.94 -2.40 -0.71
N ARG A 46 9.82 -3.18 -1.34
CA ARG A 46 10.26 -4.47 -0.79
C ARG A 46 11.07 -4.33 0.49
N LEU A 47 11.86 -3.25 0.64
CA LEU A 47 12.56 -2.93 1.89
C LEU A 47 11.57 -2.54 3.01
N LEU A 48 10.55 -1.73 2.70
CA LEU A 48 9.51 -1.34 3.66
C LEU A 48 8.68 -2.53 4.16
N LEU A 49 8.49 -3.53 3.30
CA LEU A 49 7.73 -4.75 3.58
C LEU A 49 8.57 -5.92 4.12
N ASP A 50 9.84 -5.68 4.44
CA ASP A 50 10.81 -6.72 4.85
C ASP A 50 10.88 -7.94 3.90
N LEU A 51 10.52 -7.73 2.63
CA LEU A 51 10.71 -8.71 1.56
C LEU A 51 12.15 -8.70 1.02
N LEU A 52 12.91 -7.69 1.41
CA LEU A 52 14.31 -7.50 1.08
C LEU A 52 15.02 -6.88 2.27
N LYS A 53 16.19 -7.40 2.65
CA LYS A 53 16.99 -6.84 3.74
C LYS A 53 17.81 -5.65 3.24
N ALA A 54 17.78 -4.57 4.01
CA ALA A 54 18.68 -3.44 3.81
C ALA A 54 20.13 -3.83 4.12
N ASP A 55 21.06 -3.19 3.44
CA ASP A 55 22.50 -3.35 3.74
C ASP A 55 22.91 -2.40 4.87
N GLU A 56 22.31 -1.19 4.91
CA GLU A 56 22.52 -0.17 5.96
C GLU A 56 21.19 0.55 6.23
N GLY A 57 21.11 1.20 7.40
CA GLY A 57 19.97 2.05 7.76
C GLY A 57 18.81 1.33 8.41
N ASN A 58 17.74 2.07 8.63
CA ASN A 58 16.58 1.59 9.39
C ASN A 58 15.26 2.09 8.81
N VAL A 59 14.22 1.26 8.96
CA VAL A 59 12.83 1.61 8.73
C VAL A 59 12.08 1.45 10.04
N THR A 60 11.31 2.47 10.40
CA THR A 60 10.42 2.43 11.57
C THR A 60 8.99 2.66 11.10
N LEU A 61 8.10 1.74 11.44
CA LEU A 61 6.66 1.87 11.25
C LEU A 61 6.02 2.19 12.60
N SER A 62 5.23 3.26 12.66
CA SER A 62 4.51 3.62 13.88
C SER A 62 3.02 3.71 13.61
N PHE A 63 2.22 3.09 14.46
CA PHE A 63 0.77 2.97 14.29
C PHE A 63 0.04 2.98 15.63
N SER A 64 -1.22 3.44 15.58
CA SER A 64 -2.08 3.46 16.74
C SER A 64 -2.75 2.10 16.91
N VAL A 65 -2.61 1.53 18.09
CA VAL A 65 -3.32 0.31 18.51
C VAL A 65 -4.45 0.72 19.45
N ALA A 66 -5.68 0.27 19.17
CA ALA A 66 -6.75 0.39 20.12
C ALA A 66 -6.41 -0.45 21.36
N SER A 67 -6.40 0.14 22.54
CA SER A 67 -6.20 -0.58 23.78
C SER A 67 -7.39 -1.50 24.01
N THR A 68 -7.30 -2.74 23.56
CA THR A 68 -8.21 -3.79 24.02
C THR A 68 -7.65 -4.28 25.34
N THR A 69 -8.11 -3.72 26.45
CA THR A 69 -7.91 -4.34 27.76
C THR A 69 -8.55 -5.72 27.70
N LEU A 70 -7.72 -6.76 27.69
CA LEU A 70 -8.15 -8.09 28.08
C LEU A 70 -8.63 -7.96 29.54
N ALA A 71 -9.94 -7.84 29.72
CA ALA A 71 -10.55 -7.92 31.03
C ALA A 71 -10.46 -9.40 31.47
N ASP A 72 -9.35 -9.75 32.13
CA ASP A 72 -9.34 -10.87 33.06
C ASP A 72 -10.27 -10.49 34.21
N ASN A 73 -11.33 -11.30 34.35
CA ASN A 73 -12.27 -11.41 35.45
C ASN A 73 -11.95 -10.59 36.71
N ALA A 74 -12.62 -9.44 36.91
CA ALA A 74 -13.01 -8.95 38.21
C ALA A 74 -14.15 -7.94 38.08
N GLN A 75 -15.29 -8.26 38.66
CA GLN A 75 -16.42 -7.33 38.90
C GLN A 75 -15.93 -6.14 39.69
N THR A 76 -16.02 -4.92 39.14
CA THR A 76 -16.39 -3.73 39.93
C THR A 76 -16.49 -2.49 39.01
N SER A 77 -17.63 -1.78 39.15
CA SER A 77 -17.92 -0.35 38.91
C SER A 77 -17.47 0.29 37.59
N ALA A 78 -18.48 0.73 36.84
CA ALA A 78 -18.38 1.60 35.65
C ALA A 78 -17.71 2.95 35.99
N GLU A 79 -16.46 3.10 35.64
CA GLU A 79 -15.86 4.39 35.39
C GLU A 79 -15.45 4.46 33.92
N HIS A 80 -15.86 5.53 33.24
CA HIS A 80 -15.52 5.83 31.86
C HIS A 80 -14.00 6.06 31.75
N THR A 81 -13.24 5.00 31.53
CA THR A 81 -11.81 5.12 31.20
C THR A 81 -11.71 5.47 29.71
N GLN A 82 -11.44 6.71 29.40
CA GLN A 82 -10.98 7.14 28.08
C GLN A 82 -9.62 6.47 27.84
N THR A 83 -9.61 5.37 27.10
CA THR A 83 -8.38 4.71 26.64
C THR A 83 -7.79 5.52 25.50
N SER A 84 -6.75 6.29 25.78
CA SER A 84 -5.96 6.97 24.75
C SER A 84 -5.32 5.93 23.83
N PRO A 85 -5.34 6.10 22.50
CA PRO A 85 -4.67 5.18 21.60
C PRO A 85 -3.18 5.11 21.91
N HIS A 86 -2.65 3.90 22.07
CA HIS A 86 -1.23 3.68 22.26
C HIS A 86 -0.52 3.62 20.91
N VAL A 87 0.50 4.46 20.73
CA VAL A 87 1.34 4.41 19.52
C VAL A 87 2.44 3.38 19.73
N VAL A 88 2.52 2.42 18.82
CA VAL A 88 3.56 1.40 18.77
C VAL A 88 4.48 1.71 17.61
N SER A 89 5.80 1.70 17.86
CA SER A 89 6.82 1.91 16.83
C SER A 89 7.66 0.64 16.72
N ILE A 90 7.76 0.09 15.53
CA ILE A 90 8.47 -1.16 15.26
C ILE A 90 9.34 -1.06 14.01
N ASN A 91 10.43 -1.83 14.03
CA ASN A 91 11.22 -2.08 12.83
C ASN A 91 10.68 -3.35 12.15
N PRO A 92 10.25 -3.29 10.87
CA PRO A 92 9.73 -4.43 10.14
C PRO A 92 10.67 -5.64 10.10
N ALA A 93 11.97 -5.40 10.10
CA ALA A 93 12.97 -6.47 10.07
C ALA A 93 13.12 -7.23 11.40
N LEU A 94 12.56 -6.70 12.50
CA LEU A 94 12.71 -7.26 13.86
C LEU A 94 11.40 -7.74 14.48
N ASN A 95 10.26 -7.33 13.94
CA ASN A 95 8.94 -7.62 14.48
C ASN A 95 7.92 -7.73 13.34
N GLU A 96 7.00 -8.69 13.43
CA GLU A 96 6.00 -8.97 12.39
C GLU A 96 4.61 -8.36 12.66
N GLU A 97 4.42 -7.68 13.79
CA GLU A 97 3.12 -7.16 14.19
C GLU A 97 2.54 -6.16 13.18
N TRP A 98 3.40 -5.39 12.50
CA TRP A 98 3.01 -4.45 11.46
C TRP A 98 2.23 -5.07 10.30
N LYS A 99 2.40 -6.37 10.03
CA LYS A 99 1.71 -7.10 8.95
C LYS A 99 0.19 -7.07 9.10
N ARG A 100 -0.32 -7.01 10.34
CA ARG A 100 -1.76 -6.93 10.64
C ARG A 100 -2.38 -5.60 10.19
N TYR A 101 -1.57 -4.55 10.09
CA TYR A 101 -2.00 -3.20 9.79
C TYR A 101 -1.59 -2.75 8.39
N THR A 102 -0.93 -3.63 7.64
CA THR A 102 -0.39 -3.33 6.31
C THR A 102 -1.03 -4.23 5.26
N GLY A 103 -1.49 -3.63 4.18
CA GLY A 103 -1.87 -4.33 2.95
C GLY A 103 -0.91 -3.94 1.83
N ALA A 104 -0.50 -4.90 1.02
CA ALA A 104 0.42 -4.63 -0.07
C ALA A 104 0.10 -5.47 -1.30
N PHE A 105 0.31 -4.89 -2.47
CA PHE A 105 0.35 -5.60 -3.73
C PHE A 105 1.52 -5.08 -4.57
N ILE A 106 2.52 -5.94 -4.78
CA ILE A 106 3.76 -5.61 -5.50
C ILE A 106 3.65 -6.07 -6.95
N ASP A 107 3.31 -7.32 -7.16
CA ASP A 107 3.10 -7.89 -8.49
C ASP A 107 2.26 -9.17 -8.42
N SER A 108 1.85 -9.69 -9.59
CA SER A 108 0.98 -10.87 -9.68
C SER A 108 1.64 -12.17 -9.21
N SER A 109 2.96 -12.22 -9.00
CA SER A 109 3.63 -13.43 -8.48
C SER A 109 3.32 -13.68 -7.00
N PHE A 110 2.77 -12.69 -6.29
CA PHE A 110 2.30 -12.83 -4.91
C PHE A 110 0.86 -13.40 -4.82
N LEU A 111 0.17 -13.57 -5.93
CA LEU A 111 -1.15 -14.20 -5.94
C LEU A 111 -1.02 -15.72 -5.81
N ILE A 112 -1.97 -16.34 -5.11
CA ILE A 112 -2.08 -17.81 -5.09
C ILE A 112 -2.87 -18.22 -6.35
N ASP A 113 -2.16 -18.46 -7.42
CA ASP A 113 -2.65 -18.57 -8.79
C ASP A 113 -3.50 -19.82 -9.06
N PHE A 114 -3.42 -20.85 -8.22
CA PHE A 114 -4.22 -22.07 -8.28
C PHE A 114 -5.54 -22.02 -7.46
N LEU A 115 -5.86 -20.88 -6.85
CA LEU A 115 -7.16 -20.62 -6.23
C LEU A 115 -8.08 -19.88 -7.21
N THR A 116 -9.40 -20.00 -7.01
CA THR A 116 -10.37 -19.07 -7.60
C THR A 116 -10.33 -17.73 -6.85
N PRO A 117 -10.82 -16.61 -7.42
CA PRO A 117 -10.91 -15.34 -6.70
C PRO A 117 -11.68 -15.45 -5.39
N GLU A 118 -12.78 -16.21 -5.36
CA GLU A 118 -13.60 -16.44 -4.17
C GLU A 118 -12.82 -17.16 -3.08
N GLU A 119 -12.09 -18.23 -3.43
CA GLU A 119 -11.23 -18.96 -2.50
C GLU A 119 -10.11 -18.08 -1.97
N TYR A 120 -9.50 -17.27 -2.84
CA TYR A 120 -8.43 -16.37 -2.46
C TYR A 120 -8.91 -15.25 -1.52
N PHE A 121 -10.05 -14.62 -1.81
CA PHE A 121 -10.62 -13.61 -0.92
C PHE A 121 -11.07 -14.20 0.43
N ASN A 122 -11.60 -15.41 0.46
CA ASN A 122 -11.91 -16.13 1.70
C ASN A 122 -10.64 -16.44 2.50
N PHE A 123 -9.55 -16.83 1.84
CA PHE A 123 -8.25 -17.04 2.48
C PHE A 123 -7.76 -15.74 3.13
N ILE A 124 -7.74 -14.62 2.39
CA ILE A 124 -7.36 -13.31 2.93
C ILE A 124 -8.27 -12.89 4.09
N ALA A 125 -9.58 -13.12 3.98
CA ALA A 125 -10.53 -12.83 5.05
C ALA A 125 -10.19 -13.61 6.33
N THR A 126 -9.84 -14.89 6.21
CA THR A 126 -9.42 -15.73 7.34
C THR A 126 -8.15 -15.17 7.99
N VAL A 127 -7.14 -14.80 7.21
CA VAL A 127 -5.89 -14.18 7.71
C VAL A 127 -6.18 -12.86 8.45
N CYS A 128 -7.13 -12.08 7.93
CA CYS A 128 -7.55 -10.80 8.52
C CYS A 128 -8.60 -10.95 9.64
N ALA A 129 -8.97 -12.17 10.04
CA ALA A 129 -10.01 -12.49 11.02
C ALA A 129 -11.37 -11.84 10.71
N LEU A 130 -11.76 -11.79 9.42
CA LEU A 130 -13.05 -11.26 8.97
C LEU A 130 -14.10 -12.36 8.97
N THR A 131 -15.33 -12.01 9.39
CA THR A 131 -16.47 -12.92 9.23
C THR A 131 -16.95 -12.93 7.75
N PRO A 132 -17.67 -13.98 7.31
CA PRO A 132 -18.20 -14.04 5.95
C PRO A 132 -19.10 -12.83 5.59
N GLU A 133 -19.88 -12.33 6.55
CA GLU A 133 -20.75 -11.17 6.36
C GLU A 133 -19.93 -9.89 6.11
N VAL A 134 -18.87 -9.69 6.90
CA VAL A 134 -17.95 -8.56 6.73
C VAL A 134 -17.21 -8.67 5.40
N LEU A 135 -16.78 -9.86 5.00
CA LEU A 135 -16.17 -10.07 3.69
C LEU A 135 -17.14 -9.69 2.57
N ALA A 136 -18.37 -10.19 2.60
CA ALA A 136 -19.39 -9.88 1.58
C ALA A 136 -19.62 -8.36 1.48
N GLN A 137 -19.83 -7.68 2.62
CA GLN A 137 -19.99 -6.22 2.67
C GLN A 137 -18.78 -5.46 2.11
N ARG A 138 -17.55 -5.95 2.37
CA ARG A 138 -16.34 -5.31 1.83
C ARG A 138 -16.21 -5.53 0.33
N LEU A 139 -16.54 -6.73 -0.18
CA LEU A 139 -16.49 -7.03 -1.61
C LEU A 139 -17.51 -6.23 -2.42
N GLU A 140 -18.67 -5.88 -1.85
CA GLU A 140 -19.65 -5.01 -2.50
C GLU A 140 -19.03 -3.66 -2.93
N ARG A 141 -18.12 -3.12 -2.16
CA ARG A 141 -17.44 -1.84 -2.47
C ARG A 141 -16.57 -1.93 -3.73
N PHE A 142 -16.15 -3.13 -4.10
CA PHE A 142 -15.30 -3.37 -5.27
C PHE A 142 -16.08 -3.82 -6.50
N GLN A 143 -17.42 -3.96 -6.43
CA GLN A 143 -18.23 -4.46 -7.56
C GLN A 143 -18.00 -3.68 -8.84
N HIS A 144 -17.96 -2.36 -8.76
CA HIS A 144 -17.70 -1.51 -9.92
C HIS A 144 -16.29 -1.72 -10.49
N PHE A 145 -15.30 -1.87 -9.63
CA PHE A 145 -13.92 -2.15 -10.03
C PHE A 145 -13.75 -3.56 -10.62
N MET A 146 -14.48 -4.54 -10.12
CA MET A 146 -14.49 -5.91 -10.64
C MET A 146 -15.20 -6.03 -12.00
N SER A 147 -16.11 -5.11 -12.33
CA SER A 147 -16.84 -5.04 -13.62
C SER A 147 -17.58 -6.33 -14.00
N GLY A 148 -17.93 -7.20 -13.02
CA GLY A 148 -18.55 -8.52 -13.28
C GLY A 148 -17.61 -9.57 -13.90
N GLU A 149 -16.33 -9.27 -14.04
CA GLU A 149 -15.36 -10.14 -14.74
C GLU A 149 -14.55 -11.05 -13.81
N ILE A 150 -14.67 -10.89 -12.48
CA ILE A 150 -13.83 -11.59 -11.50
C ILE A 150 -14.60 -12.64 -10.75
N MET A 151 -15.71 -12.27 -10.11
CA MET A 151 -16.51 -13.19 -9.30
C MET A 151 -17.43 -14.05 -10.18
N GLY A 152 -17.68 -15.30 -9.75
CA GLY A 152 -18.61 -16.22 -10.41
C GLY A 152 -18.10 -16.83 -11.72
N GLN A 153 -16.81 -16.67 -12.06
CA GLN A 153 -16.25 -17.16 -13.33
C GLN A 153 -15.86 -18.64 -13.29
N GLY A 154 -15.75 -19.24 -12.10
CA GLY A 154 -15.41 -20.66 -11.94
C GLY A 154 -14.04 -21.06 -12.47
N LYS A 155 -13.08 -20.11 -12.58
CA LYS A 155 -11.74 -20.37 -13.08
C LYS A 155 -10.67 -19.91 -12.08
N TYR A 156 -9.47 -20.49 -12.19
CA TYR A 156 -8.35 -20.16 -11.34
C TYR A 156 -7.75 -18.77 -11.66
N ILE A 157 -7.12 -18.13 -10.67
CA ILE A 157 -6.49 -16.82 -10.85
C ILE A 157 -5.47 -16.83 -11.99
N ARG A 158 -4.71 -17.92 -12.18
CA ARG A 158 -3.75 -18.06 -13.30
C ARG A 158 -4.38 -17.88 -14.68
N ASP A 159 -5.67 -18.17 -14.84
CA ASP A 159 -6.39 -18.16 -16.10
C ASP A 159 -7.04 -16.80 -16.42
N PHE A 160 -6.90 -15.81 -15.52
CA PHE A 160 -7.37 -14.47 -15.74
C PHE A 160 -6.37 -13.62 -16.53
N SER A 161 -6.87 -12.57 -17.20
CA SER A 161 -6.02 -11.55 -17.84
C SER A 161 -5.12 -10.85 -16.81
N ALA A 162 -4.03 -10.23 -17.31
CA ALA A 162 -3.14 -9.46 -16.44
C ALA A 162 -3.90 -8.34 -15.69
N GLY A 163 -4.84 -7.65 -16.35
CA GLY A 163 -5.68 -6.62 -15.73
C GLY A 163 -6.56 -7.16 -14.62
N ASN A 164 -7.20 -8.32 -14.82
CA ASN A 164 -8.02 -8.92 -13.77
C ASN A 164 -7.17 -9.48 -12.60
N LYS A 165 -5.97 -10.02 -12.86
CA LYS A 165 -5.01 -10.36 -11.80
C LYS A 165 -4.60 -9.12 -10.99
N GLN A 166 -4.37 -8.00 -11.66
CA GLN A 166 -4.09 -6.72 -11.03
C GLN A 166 -5.24 -6.29 -10.10
N LYS A 167 -6.49 -6.33 -10.61
CA LYS A 167 -7.67 -6.03 -9.79
C LYS A 167 -7.78 -6.94 -8.57
N ILE A 168 -7.60 -8.25 -8.73
CA ILE A 168 -7.66 -9.24 -7.65
C ILE A 168 -6.62 -8.92 -6.57
N GLY A 169 -5.38 -8.63 -6.94
CA GLY A 169 -4.30 -8.31 -6.00
C GLY A 169 -4.55 -7.02 -5.23
N ILE A 170 -5.01 -5.97 -5.90
CA ILE A 170 -5.35 -4.69 -5.26
C ILE A 170 -6.51 -4.87 -4.27
N ILE A 171 -7.58 -5.58 -4.66
CA ILE A 171 -8.71 -5.87 -3.78
C ILE A 171 -8.24 -6.64 -2.54
N ALA A 172 -7.45 -7.69 -2.71
CA ALA A 172 -6.90 -8.49 -1.62
C ALA A 172 -6.09 -7.64 -0.63
N ALA A 173 -5.25 -6.73 -1.13
CA ALA A 173 -4.48 -5.82 -0.29
C ALA A 173 -5.35 -4.86 0.53
N MET A 174 -6.54 -4.52 0.06
CA MET A 174 -7.48 -3.58 0.71
C MET A 174 -8.49 -4.27 1.63
N LEU A 175 -8.72 -5.59 1.49
CA LEU A 175 -9.76 -6.32 2.23
C LEU A 175 -9.62 -6.21 3.75
N GLY A 176 -8.40 -6.24 4.28
CA GLY A 176 -8.11 -6.10 5.70
C GLY A 176 -8.41 -4.71 6.28
N ARG A 177 -8.69 -3.71 5.46
CA ARG A 177 -8.73 -2.27 5.83
C ARG A 177 -7.45 -1.83 6.54
N PRO A 178 -6.28 -2.02 5.90
CA PRO A 178 -4.99 -1.69 6.50
C PRO A 178 -4.86 -0.18 6.81
N GLN A 179 -4.03 0.13 7.82
CA GLN A 179 -3.61 1.51 8.11
C GLN A 179 -2.51 1.99 7.16
N LEU A 180 -1.75 1.04 6.57
CA LEU A 180 -0.76 1.29 5.52
C LEU A 180 -1.10 0.45 4.30
N LEU A 181 -1.28 1.09 3.15
CA LEU A 181 -1.50 0.43 1.86
C LEU A 181 -0.32 0.73 0.92
N ILE A 182 0.36 -0.31 0.43
CA ILE A 182 1.48 -0.20 -0.51
C ILE A 182 1.11 -0.88 -1.82
N LEU A 183 1.13 -0.13 -2.93
CA LEU A 183 0.77 -0.62 -4.25
C LEU A 183 1.88 -0.28 -5.26
N ASP A 184 2.50 -1.30 -5.84
CA ASP A 184 3.52 -1.10 -6.87
C ASP A 184 2.88 -1.14 -8.26
N GLU A 185 3.02 -0.03 -9.00
CA GLU A 185 2.48 0.16 -10.34
C GLU A 185 0.99 -0.27 -10.48
N PRO A 186 0.06 0.19 -9.60
CA PRO A 186 -1.30 -0.35 -9.52
C PRO A 186 -2.16 -0.09 -10.77
N PHE A 187 -1.79 0.89 -11.59
CA PHE A 187 -2.53 1.25 -12.82
C PHE A 187 -2.12 0.44 -14.04
N ASN A 188 -1.04 -0.37 -13.94
CA ASN A 188 -0.58 -1.19 -15.05
C ASN A 188 -1.62 -2.26 -15.40
N PHE A 189 -1.70 -2.60 -16.71
CA PHE A 189 -2.60 -3.61 -17.26
C PHE A 189 -4.09 -3.29 -17.15
N LEU A 190 -4.46 -2.17 -16.54
CA LEU A 190 -5.85 -1.71 -16.45
C LEU A 190 -6.21 -0.88 -17.68
N ASP A 191 -7.42 -1.05 -18.17
CA ASP A 191 -8.01 -0.15 -19.17
C ASP A 191 -8.30 1.23 -18.56
N PRO A 192 -8.44 2.30 -19.39
CA PRO A 192 -8.64 3.66 -18.88
C PRO A 192 -9.84 3.81 -17.93
N SER A 193 -10.92 3.07 -18.16
CA SER A 193 -12.10 3.09 -17.28
C SER A 193 -11.75 2.51 -15.91
N SER A 194 -11.10 1.34 -15.88
CA SER A 194 -10.65 0.70 -14.64
C SER A 194 -9.61 1.54 -13.88
N GLN A 195 -8.72 2.25 -14.59
CA GLN A 195 -7.77 3.18 -13.97
C GLN A 195 -8.48 4.32 -13.25
N HIS A 196 -9.49 4.93 -13.88
CA HIS A 196 -10.29 5.99 -13.26
C HIS A 196 -11.07 5.49 -12.03
N VAL A 197 -11.67 4.30 -12.13
CA VAL A 197 -12.37 3.67 -11.00
C VAL A 197 -11.41 3.40 -9.84
N LEU A 198 -10.20 2.90 -10.12
CA LEU A 198 -9.18 2.68 -9.10
C LEU A 198 -8.75 3.98 -8.42
N GLU A 199 -8.55 5.06 -9.18
CA GLU A 199 -8.22 6.37 -8.64
C GLU A 199 -9.27 6.83 -7.62
N GLN A 200 -10.55 6.78 -8.00
CA GLN A 200 -11.66 7.14 -7.12
C GLN A 200 -11.72 6.22 -5.88
N LEU A 201 -11.54 4.92 -6.07
CA LEU A 201 -11.54 3.93 -5.00
C LEU A 201 -10.44 4.21 -3.97
N LEU A 202 -9.21 4.47 -4.40
CA LEU A 202 -8.08 4.76 -3.51
C LEU A 202 -8.28 6.06 -2.74
N ARG A 203 -8.78 7.11 -3.40
CA ARG A 203 -9.08 8.39 -2.74
C ARG A 203 -10.18 8.24 -1.69
N SER A 204 -11.29 7.58 -2.04
CA SER A 204 -12.39 7.33 -1.12
C SER A 204 -11.93 6.48 0.07
N TYR A 205 -11.19 5.42 -0.19
CA TYR A 205 -10.63 4.56 0.85
C TYR A 205 -9.77 5.33 1.85
N CYS A 206 -8.81 6.11 1.38
CA CYS A 206 -7.93 6.89 2.27
C CYS A 206 -8.71 7.96 3.06
N ASN A 207 -9.67 8.63 2.42
CA ASN A 207 -10.51 9.63 3.09
C ASN A 207 -11.38 9.01 4.19
N GLU A 208 -11.91 7.80 3.98
CA GLU A 208 -12.78 7.13 4.95
C GLU A 208 -12.01 6.47 6.09
N THR A 209 -10.80 5.97 5.83
CA THR A 209 -10.05 5.18 6.81
C THR A 209 -8.92 5.95 7.48
N GLY A 210 -8.48 7.06 6.90
CA GLY A 210 -7.27 7.74 7.30
C GLY A 210 -5.99 6.94 7.00
N ALA A 211 -6.06 5.92 6.12
CA ALA A 211 -4.92 5.08 5.79
C ALA A 211 -3.82 5.88 5.08
N THR A 212 -2.58 5.57 5.42
CA THR A 212 -1.41 6.00 4.66
C THR A 212 -1.29 5.15 3.41
N LEU A 213 -1.12 5.81 2.25
CA LEU A 213 -0.97 5.15 0.95
C LEU A 213 0.39 5.45 0.36
N LEU A 214 1.11 4.41 -0.04
CA LEU A 214 2.26 4.52 -0.94
C LEU A 214 1.90 3.82 -2.25
N LEU A 215 2.04 4.53 -3.35
CA LEU A 215 1.93 3.92 -4.67
C LEU A 215 3.10 4.33 -5.54
N SER A 216 3.58 3.41 -6.36
CA SER A 216 4.55 3.72 -7.41
C SER A 216 3.85 3.89 -8.76
N SER A 217 4.41 4.70 -9.63
CA SER A 217 4.02 4.73 -11.02
C SER A 217 5.12 5.34 -11.90
N HIS A 218 5.14 4.92 -13.15
CA HIS A 218 5.84 5.60 -14.23
C HIS A 218 4.91 6.55 -15.01
N ASN A 219 3.59 6.48 -14.78
CA ASN A 219 2.59 7.40 -15.33
C ASN A 219 2.25 8.47 -14.27
N LEU A 220 2.58 9.73 -14.58
CA LEU A 220 2.40 10.85 -13.67
C LEU A 220 0.93 11.18 -13.40
N GLN A 221 0.06 11.16 -14.42
CA GLN A 221 -1.31 11.66 -14.32
C GLN A 221 -2.12 10.96 -13.20
N HIS A 222 -2.15 9.62 -13.20
CA HIS A 222 -2.89 8.87 -12.17
C HIS A 222 -2.25 9.02 -10.78
N THR A 223 -0.92 9.11 -10.73
CA THR A 223 -0.21 9.30 -9.45
C THR A 223 -0.53 10.66 -8.84
N ILE A 224 -0.52 11.71 -9.64
CA ILE A 224 -0.87 13.08 -9.22
C ILE A 224 -2.33 13.11 -8.76
N GLY A 225 -3.25 12.46 -9.49
CA GLY A 225 -4.67 12.41 -9.13
C GLY A 225 -4.96 11.79 -7.75
N VAL A 226 -4.17 10.82 -7.32
CA VAL A 226 -4.38 10.11 -6.04
C VAL A 226 -3.57 10.71 -4.89
N SER A 227 -2.35 11.18 -5.16
CA SER A 227 -1.35 11.50 -4.13
C SER A 227 -1.49 12.92 -3.59
N SER A 228 -1.20 13.12 -2.31
CA SER A 228 -1.06 14.43 -1.67
C SER A 228 0.40 14.92 -1.63
N ARG A 229 1.34 14.03 -1.95
CA ARG A 229 2.78 14.31 -1.98
C ARG A 229 3.46 13.38 -2.97
N ILE A 230 4.42 13.88 -3.72
CA ILE A 230 5.16 13.12 -4.74
C ILE A 230 6.63 13.07 -4.37
N VAL A 231 7.18 11.88 -4.34
CA VAL A 231 8.61 11.62 -4.15
C VAL A 231 9.19 11.13 -5.48
N LEU A 232 10.08 11.92 -6.07
CA LEU A 232 10.79 11.56 -7.29
C LEU A 232 12.07 10.80 -6.93
N LEU A 233 12.13 9.57 -7.40
CA LEU A 233 13.27 8.67 -7.19
C LEU A 233 14.07 8.51 -8.48
N GLU A 234 15.38 8.69 -8.40
CA GLU A 234 16.31 8.42 -9.50
C GLU A 234 17.56 7.72 -8.98
N LYS A 235 17.90 6.58 -9.59
CA LYS A 235 19.08 5.77 -9.23
C LYS A 235 19.20 5.54 -7.71
N GLY A 236 18.07 5.27 -7.07
CA GLY A 236 17.98 4.99 -5.64
C GLY A 236 17.97 6.21 -4.71
N ASN A 237 18.11 7.41 -5.23
CA ASN A 237 18.12 8.65 -4.45
C ASN A 237 16.81 9.42 -4.62
N ILE A 238 16.39 10.11 -3.57
CA ILE A 238 15.28 11.07 -3.65
C ILE A 238 15.83 12.37 -4.27
N ILE A 239 15.34 12.72 -5.45
CA ILE A 239 15.75 13.93 -6.18
C ILE A 239 14.82 15.08 -5.87
N LYS A 240 13.54 14.80 -5.69
CA LYS A 240 12.52 15.78 -5.30
C LYS A 240 11.53 15.17 -4.35
N ASP A 241 10.98 16.00 -3.49
CA ASP A 241 9.95 15.68 -2.53
C ASP A 241 8.98 16.87 -2.49
N LEU A 242 7.83 16.71 -3.14
CA LEU A 242 6.94 17.82 -3.49
C LEU A 242 5.55 17.61 -2.86
N PRO A 243 5.01 18.61 -2.16
CA PRO A 243 3.58 18.61 -1.86
C PRO A 243 2.79 18.67 -3.17
N ASN A 244 1.68 17.97 -3.22
CA ASN A 244 0.81 17.94 -4.40
C ASN A 244 -0.55 18.55 -4.07
N ASP A 245 -0.54 19.75 -3.56
CA ASP A 245 -1.73 20.53 -3.30
C ASP A 245 -2.20 21.16 -4.63
N ASN A 246 -3.39 20.77 -5.10
CA ASN A 246 -3.99 21.28 -6.34
C ASN A 246 -3.23 20.99 -7.66
N GLY A 247 -2.44 19.91 -7.72
CA GLY A 247 -1.75 19.49 -8.95
C GLY A 247 -0.47 20.28 -9.25
N ASN A 248 0.05 21.07 -8.31
CA ASN A 248 1.27 21.86 -8.50
C ASN A 248 2.51 21.01 -8.80
N ALA A 249 2.54 19.74 -8.38
CA ALA A 249 3.65 18.85 -8.67
C ALA A 249 3.79 18.47 -10.16
N GLU A 250 2.69 18.56 -10.95
CA GLU A 250 2.67 18.12 -12.34
C GLU A 250 3.66 18.91 -13.21
N ALA A 251 3.57 20.24 -13.20
CA ALA A 251 4.42 21.11 -14.02
C ALA A 251 5.92 20.93 -13.69
N GLU A 252 6.24 20.71 -12.41
CA GLU A 252 7.62 20.53 -11.96
C GLU A 252 8.18 19.17 -12.39
N LEU A 253 7.36 18.13 -12.34
CA LEU A 253 7.73 16.78 -12.79
C LEU A 253 7.82 16.67 -14.30
N GLU A 254 6.88 17.25 -15.04
CA GLU A 254 6.95 17.33 -16.51
C GLU A 254 8.23 18.03 -16.97
N SER A 255 8.57 19.17 -16.35
CA SER A 255 9.83 19.87 -16.63
C SER A 255 11.07 19.01 -16.38
N TYR A 256 11.02 18.10 -15.42
CA TYR A 256 12.13 17.17 -15.15
C TYR A 256 12.20 16.08 -16.23
N PHE A 257 11.08 15.44 -16.57
CA PHE A 257 11.08 14.35 -17.56
C PHE A 257 11.28 14.82 -19.01
N CYS A 258 10.90 16.06 -19.35
CA CYS A 258 11.16 16.64 -20.67
C CYS A 258 12.63 17.03 -20.90
N ARG A 259 13.46 17.08 -19.87
CA ARG A 259 14.89 17.43 -19.96
C ARG A 259 15.81 16.22 -20.08
N GLN A 260 15.29 15.01 -19.96
CA GLN A 260 16.02 13.76 -20.16
C GLN A 260 15.80 13.19 -21.55
#